data_f51d2e29ff046c716d7e3da47ba68c79
#
_entry.id   f51d2e29ff046c716d7e3da47ba68c79
#
_cell.length_a   1.000
_cell.length_b   1.000
_cell.length_c   1.000
_cell.angle_alpha   90.00
_cell.angle_beta   90.00
_cell.angle_gamma   90.00
#
_symmetry.space_group_name_H-M   'P 1'
#
loop_
_entity.id
_entity.type
_entity.pdbx_description
1 polymer ?
#
loop_
_entity_poly.entity_id
_entity_poly.type
_entity_poly.pdbx_seq_one_letter_code
_entity_poly.pdbx_strand_id
1 'polypeptide(L)'
;MKCEDTRFDLTYRIAHDRLAEEARCDGIFPLITNVVTLSERERLLAYKQQPRIETRFAQLKTDFAVAPVYLKETSRIQALLCVYFFALLVESLLERELRRAMEGAGVESLPLYPEGRACRRPTARRVIDVFEDVHKHELTEGRSPAVVFTTELTRLQRKILKLLGIPRAYDN
;
A
#
# COMPACT_ATOMS: atom_id res chain seq x y z
N MET A 1 10.96 -37.87 48.87
CA MET A 1 10.17 -37.92 47.61
C MET A 1 11.10 -38.45 46.55
N LYS A 2 10.94 -39.71 46.08
CA LYS A 2 11.69 -40.29 44.98
C LYS A 2 11.05 -39.73 43.69
N CYS A 3 11.82 -38.99 42.90
CA CYS A 3 11.43 -38.61 41.54
C CYS A 3 11.58 -39.89 40.70
N GLU A 4 10.49 -40.43 40.20
CA GLU A 4 10.51 -41.50 39.21
C GLU A 4 10.82 -40.83 37.84
N ASP A 5 12.00 -41.08 37.31
CA ASP A 5 12.37 -40.70 35.95
C ASP A 5 11.58 -41.55 34.96
N THR A 6 10.50 -41.00 34.43
CA THR A 6 9.73 -41.65 33.37
C THR A 6 10.46 -41.41 32.04
N ARG A 7 11.14 -42.41 31.53
CA ARG A 7 11.73 -42.39 30.18
C ARG A 7 10.67 -42.75 29.15
N PHE A 8 10.48 -41.90 28.18
CA PHE A 8 9.63 -42.16 27.03
C PHE A 8 10.50 -42.59 25.85
N ASP A 9 10.24 -43.79 25.31
CA ASP A 9 10.84 -44.22 24.02
C ASP A 9 9.92 -43.83 22.88
N LEU A 10 10.37 -42.93 22.02
CA LEU A 10 9.65 -42.49 20.83
C LEU A 10 10.05 -43.34 19.63
N THR A 11 9.14 -44.16 19.14
CA THR A 11 9.29 -44.86 17.86
C THR A 11 8.43 -44.17 16.80
N TYR A 12 9.00 -43.96 15.62
CA TYR A 12 8.26 -43.37 14.50
C TYR A 12 8.45 -44.19 13.24
N ARG A 13 7.46 -44.14 12.37
CA ARG A 13 7.49 -44.74 11.03
C ARG A 13 6.90 -43.78 10.03
N ILE A 14 7.58 -43.56 8.93
CA ILE A 14 7.08 -42.79 7.81
C ILE A 14 5.99 -43.60 7.10
N ALA A 15 4.77 -43.11 7.05
CA ALA A 15 3.65 -43.73 6.35
C ALA A 15 3.69 -43.29 4.86
N HIS A 16 4.46 -43.99 4.07
CA HIS A 16 4.65 -43.64 2.65
C HIS A 16 3.36 -43.62 1.85
N ASP A 17 2.40 -44.47 2.18
CA ASP A 17 1.09 -44.54 1.51
C ASP A 17 0.29 -43.24 1.74
N ARG A 18 0.31 -42.71 2.99
CA ARG A 18 -0.34 -41.46 3.32
C ARG A 18 0.37 -40.27 2.67
N LEU A 19 1.70 -40.27 2.63
CA LEU A 19 2.44 -39.20 1.95
C LEU A 19 2.13 -39.18 0.44
N ALA A 20 2.00 -40.37 -0.19
CA ALA A 20 1.63 -40.45 -1.60
C ALA A 20 0.20 -39.98 -1.85
N GLU A 21 -0.73 -40.23 -0.92
CA GLU A 21 -2.10 -39.75 -1.01
C GLU A 21 -2.18 -38.22 -0.82
N GLU A 22 -1.50 -37.66 0.17
CA GLU A 22 -1.42 -36.22 0.40
C GLU A 22 -0.73 -35.49 -0.76
N ALA A 23 0.35 -36.06 -1.31
CA ALA A 23 1.06 -35.50 -2.47
C ALA A 23 0.16 -35.34 -3.72
N ARG A 24 -0.90 -36.13 -3.85
CA ARG A 24 -1.90 -35.94 -4.93
C ARG A 24 -2.70 -34.64 -4.78
N CYS A 25 -2.80 -34.12 -3.58
CA CYS A 25 -3.50 -32.86 -3.27
C CYS A 25 -2.57 -31.66 -3.28
N ASP A 26 -1.25 -31.85 -3.43
CA ASP A 26 -0.29 -30.76 -3.46
C ASP A 26 -0.56 -29.82 -4.64
N GLY A 27 -0.61 -28.53 -4.34
CA GLY A 27 -0.92 -27.49 -5.32
C GLY A 27 -2.41 -27.37 -5.68
N ILE A 28 -3.29 -28.15 -5.06
CA ILE A 28 -4.74 -28.09 -5.23
C ILE A 28 -5.34 -27.39 -3.99
N PHE A 29 -6.17 -26.39 -4.21
CA PHE A 29 -6.92 -25.74 -3.14
C PHE A 29 -8.37 -25.48 -3.59
N PRO A 30 -9.38 -25.68 -2.71
CA PRO A 30 -10.77 -25.43 -3.04
C PRO A 30 -11.08 -23.92 -3.01
N LEU A 31 -11.78 -23.43 -4.03
CA LEU A 31 -12.38 -22.10 -4.03
C LEU A 31 -13.87 -22.23 -3.78
N ILE A 32 -14.33 -21.73 -2.63
CA ILE A 32 -15.75 -21.73 -2.26
C ILE A 32 -16.28 -20.31 -2.45
N THR A 33 -17.43 -20.19 -3.13
CA THR A 33 -18.09 -18.90 -3.36
C THR A 33 -19.59 -19.07 -3.34
N ASN A 34 -20.30 -18.06 -2.86
CA ASN A 34 -21.76 -17.94 -2.95
C ASN A 34 -22.19 -17.17 -4.21
N VAL A 35 -21.27 -16.67 -5.02
CA VAL A 35 -21.55 -15.95 -6.26
C VAL A 35 -21.67 -16.96 -7.40
N VAL A 36 -22.90 -17.39 -7.68
CA VAL A 36 -23.21 -18.43 -8.67
C VAL A 36 -23.15 -17.94 -10.13
N THR A 37 -23.22 -16.62 -10.33
CA THR A 37 -23.24 -15.99 -11.67
C THR A 37 -21.88 -15.94 -12.36
N LEU A 38 -20.78 -16.11 -11.61
CA LEU A 38 -19.43 -16.07 -12.16
C LEU A 38 -19.03 -17.43 -12.72
N SER A 39 -18.36 -17.44 -13.88
CA SER A 39 -17.68 -18.61 -14.42
C SER A 39 -16.50 -19.02 -13.54
N GLU A 40 -16.00 -20.23 -13.70
CA GLU A 40 -14.82 -20.75 -12.96
C GLU A 40 -13.60 -19.85 -13.14
N ARG A 41 -13.37 -19.38 -14.37
CA ARG A 41 -12.26 -18.47 -14.68
C ARG A 41 -12.41 -17.13 -13.97
N GLU A 42 -13.61 -16.57 -13.95
CA GLU A 42 -13.88 -15.28 -13.26
C GLU A 42 -13.72 -15.42 -11.75
N ARG A 43 -14.15 -16.55 -11.17
CA ARG A 43 -13.93 -16.86 -9.74
C ARG A 43 -12.43 -16.91 -9.42
N LEU A 44 -11.63 -17.58 -10.24
CA LEU A 44 -10.18 -17.63 -10.06
C LEU A 44 -9.54 -16.25 -10.22
N LEU A 45 -9.97 -15.46 -11.19
CA LEU A 45 -9.48 -14.09 -11.38
C LEU A 45 -9.85 -13.19 -10.21
N ALA A 46 -11.08 -13.32 -9.68
CA ALA A 46 -11.50 -12.59 -8.48
C ALA A 46 -10.65 -12.96 -7.25
N TYR A 47 -10.40 -14.24 -7.03
CA TYR A 47 -9.51 -14.72 -5.98
C TYR A 47 -8.09 -14.14 -6.11
N LYS A 48 -7.53 -14.11 -7.31
CA LYS A 48 -6.21 -13.52 -7.59
C LYS A 48 -6.14 -12.00 -7.36
N GLN A 49 -7.26 -11.31 -7.10
CA GLN A 49 -7.27 -9.91 -6.67
C GLN A 49 -6.98 -9.73 -5.17
N GLN A 50 -7.08 -10.80 -4.36
CA GLN A 50 -6.85 -10.77 -2.91
C GLN A 50 -5.51 -10.08 -2.52
N PRO A 51 -4.37 -10.32 -3.18
CA PRO A 51 -3.12 -9.64 -2.85
C PRO A 51 -3.19 -8.11 -2.94
N ARG A 52 -4.12 -7.57 -3.74
CA ARG A 52 -4.32 -6.11 -3.81
C ARG A 52 -4.91 -5.55 -2.53
N ILE A 53 -5.84 -6.29 -1.92
CA ILE A 53 -6.44 -5.93 -0.62
C ILE A 53 -5.41 -6.07 0.48
N GLU A 54 -4.66 -7.17 0.48
CA GLU A 54 -3.58 -7.43 1.45
C GLU A 54 -2.51 -6.33 1.41
N THR A 55 -2.14 -5.85 0.22
CA THR A 55 -1.23 -4.71 0.06
C THR A 55 -1.76 -3.46 0.74
N ARG A 56 -3.08 -3.18 0.66
CA ARG A 56 -3.70 -2.02 1.33
C ARG A 56 -3.69 -2.18 2.85
N PHE A 57 -3.95 -3.38 3.37
CA PHE A 57 -3.81 -3.64 4.81
C PHE A 57 -2.35 -3.54 5.28
N ALA A 58 -1.39 -3.95 4.46
CA ALA A 58 0.03 -3.74 4.76
C ALA A 58 0.35 -2.24 4.86
N GLN A 59 -0.14 -1.40 3.94
CA GLN A 59 0.04 0.06 3.99
C GLN A 59 -0.51 0.67 5.29
N LEU A 60 -1.69 0.22 5.77
CA LEU A 60 -2.22 0.67 7.06
C LEU A 60 -1.25 0.39 8.21
N LYS A 61 -0.58 -0.75 8.18
CA LYS A 61 0.34 -1.16 9.24
C LYS A 61 1.70 -0.48 9.15
N THR A 62 2.23 -0.31 7.94
CA THR A 62 3.60 0.18 7.71
C THR A 62 3.65 1.67 7.48
N ASP A 63 2.86 2.20 6.54
CA ASP A 63 2.96 3.60 6.11
C ASP A 63 2.22 4.53 7.07
N PHE A 64 1.07 4.09 7.60
CA PHE A 64 0.29 4.88 8.55
C PHE A 64 0.56 4.53 10.02
N ALA A 65 1.32 3.47 10.30
CA ALA A 65 1.64 3.04 11.67
C ALA A 65 0.40 3.00 12.60
N VAL A 66 -0.72 2.46 12.10
CA VAL A 66 -2.03 2.47 12.81
C VAL A 66 -1.96 1.82 14.19
N ALA A 67 -1.07 0.87 14.40
CA ALA A 67 -0.89 0.19 15.68
C ALA A 67 0.42 0.60 16.35
N PRO A 68 0.43 0.74 17.71
CA PRO A 68 -0.67 0.49 18.64
C PRO A 68 -1.66 1.66 18.75
N VAL A 69 -2.95 1.36 18.93
CA VAL A 69 -4.01 2.37 19.15
C VAL A 69 -4.20 2.56 20.66
N TYR A 70 -3.87 3.76 21.16
CA TYR A 70 -3.99 4.11 22.57
C TYR A 70 -5.34 4.73 22.96
N LEU A 71 -6.25 4.87 22.01
CA LEU A 71 -7.59 5.41 22.25
C LEU A 71 -8.45 4.39 22.98
N LYS A 72 -9.15 4.82 24.05
CA LYS A 72 -10.01 3.96 24.86
C LYS A 72 -11.48 4.01 24.44
N GLU A 73 -11.90 5.11 23.84
CA GLU A 73 -13.29 5.35 23.48
C GLU A 73 -13.58 4.82 22.07
N THR A 74 -14.58 3.94 21.94
CA THR A 74 -14.93 3.27 20.69
C THR A 74 -15.24 4.24 19.56
N SER A 75 -15.96 5.33 19.87
CA SER A 75 -16.28 6.38 18.87
C SER A 75 -15.04 7.03 18.28
N ARG A 76 -14.03 7.29 19.11
CA ARG A 76 -12.75 7.87 18.65
C ARG A 76 -11.94 6.86 17.83
N ILE A 77 -11.97 5.57 18.21
CA ILE A 77 -11.32 4.50 17.42
C ILE A 77 -11.98 4.42 16.03
N GLN A 78 -13.31 4.43 15.97
CA GLN A 78 -14.04 4.41 14.71
C GLN A 78 -13.73 5.62 13.83
N ALA A 79 -13.70 6.83 14.44
CA ALA A 79 -13.35 8.05 13.72
C ALA A 79 -11.91 7.99 13.16
N LEU A 80 -10.95 7.52 13.95
CA LEU A 80 -9.57 7.33 13.51
C LEU A 80 -9.48 6.35 12.33
N LEU A 81 -10.12 5.18 12.43
CA LEU A 81 -10.15 4.20 11.35
C LEU A 81 -10.81 4.74 10.07
N CYS A 82 -11.85 5.57 10.22
CA CYS A 82 -12.48 6.26 9.10
C CYS A 82 -11.50 7.21 8.38
N VAL A 83 -10.73 7.99 9.13
CA VAL A 83 -9.69 8.88 8.57
C VAL A 83 -8.63 8.06 7.81
N TYR A 84 -8.16 6.95 8.37
CA TYR A 84 -7.20 6.06 7.69
C TYR A 84 -7.79 5.44 6.42
N PHE A 85 -9.08 5.08 6.45
CA PHE A 85 -9.75 4.58 5.25
C PHE A 85 -9.77 5.62 4.13
N PHE A 86 -10.10 6.88 4.44
CA PHE A 86 -10.04 7.96 3.45
C PHE A 86 -8.61 8.22 2.97
N ALA A 87 -7.62 8.18 3.85
CA ALA A 87 -6.22 8.31 3.45
C ALA A 87 -5.81 7.23 2.44
N LEU A 88 -6.14 5.95 2.71
CA LEU A 88 -5.90 4.84 1.76
C LEU A 88 -6.64 5.04 0.43
N LEU A 89 -7.85 5.58 0.48
CA LEU A 89 -8.61 5.87 -0.75
C LEU A 89 -7.90 6.93 -1.58
N VAL A 90 -7.47 8.03 -0.96
CA VAL A 90 -6.72 9.11 -1.64
C VAL A 90 -5.41 8.58 -2.21
N GLU A 91 -4.62 7.81 -1.46
CA GLU A 91 -3.40 7.18 -1.98
C GLU A 91 -3.67 6.26 -3.17
N SER A 92 -4.74 5.46 -3.07
CA SER A 92 -5.12 4.56 -4.15
C SER A 92 -5.52 5.30 -5.43
N LEU A 93 -6.20 6.44 -5.28
CA LEU A 93 -6.58 7.31 -6.39
C LEU A 93 -5.33 7.96 -7.01
N LEU A 94 -4.43 8.49 -6.19
CA LEU A 94 -3.18 9.09 -6.65
C LEU A 94 -2.35 8.10 -7.47
N GLU A 95 -2.16 6.88 -6.95
CA GLU A 95 -1.45 5.82 -7.68
C GLU A 95 -2.11 5.47 -9.01
N ARG A 96 -3.44 5.35 -9.00
CA ARG A 96 -4.22 5.00 -10.20
C ARG A 96 -4.09 6.09 -11.27
N GLU A 97 -4.33 7.34 -10.90
CA GLU A 97 -4.31 8.45 -11.85
C GLU A 97 -2.91 8.68 -12.40
N LEU A 98 -1.87 8.63 -11.56
CA LEU A 98 -0.50 8.76 -12.03
C LEU A 98 -0.11 7.63 -13.00
N ARG A 99 -0.46 6.37 -12.68
CA ARG A 99 -0.15 5.23 -13.57
C ARG A 99 -0.90 5.32 -14.89
N ARG A 100 -2.16 5.74 -14.89
CA ARG A 100 -2.94 5.97 -16.11
C ARG A 100 -2.35 7.11 -16.95
N ALA A 101 -1.96 8.20 -16.31
CA ALA A 101 -1.34 9.32 -16.99
C ALA A 101 0.02 8.96 -17.58
N MET A 102 0.82 8.15 -16.88
CA MET A 102 2.09 7.62 -17.41
C MET A 102 1.86 6.76 -18.65
N GLU A 103 0.89 5.84 -18.59
CA GLU A 103 0.52 4.97 -19.72
C GLU A 103 0.06 5.80 -20.91
N GLY A 104 -0.86 6.76 -20.72
CA GLY A 104 -1.36 7.64 -21.77
C GLY A 104 -0.29 8.56 -22.39
N ALA A 105 0.74 8.92 -21.62
CA ALA A 105 1.86 9.74 -22.08
C ALA A 105 3.07 8.94 -22.59
N GLY A 106 3.01 7.61 -22.64
CA GLY A 106 4.12 6.75 -23.05
C GLY A 106 5.32 6.80 -22.09
N VAL A 107 5.09 7.13 -20.81
CA VAL A 107 6.15 7.20 -19.78
C VAL A 107 6.27 5.86 -19.09
N GLU A 108 7.28 5.08 -19.41
CA GLU A 108 7.49 3.75 -18.82
C GLU A 108 7.88 3.77 -17.35
N SER A 109 8.62 4.80 -16.91
CA SER A 109 9.11 4.90 -15.54
C SER A 109 9.40 6.32 -15.10
N LEU A 110 9.45 6.53 -13.77
CA LEU A 110 9.87 7.77 -13.12
C LEU A 110 11.01 7.47 -12.13
N PRO A 111 12.03 8.34 -11.99
CA PRO A 111 13.13 8.15 -11.05
C PRO A 111 12.72 8.58 -9.64
N LEU A 112 11.89 7.78 -8.97
CA LEU A 112 11.29 8.12 -7.66
C LEU A 112 12.14 7.71 -6.45
N TYR A 113 13.21 6.95 -6.65
CA TYR A 113 14.10 6.56 -5.57
C TYR A 113 15.22 7.59 -5.38
N PRO A 114 15.75 7.76 -4.14
CA PRO A 114 16.80 8.73 -3.86
C PRO A 114 18.02 8.62 -4.79
N GLU A 115 18.37 7.38 -5.18
CA GLU A 115 19.46 7.08 -6.12
C GLU A 115 19.07 7.28 -7.61
N GLY A 116 17.89 7.82 -7.89
CA GLY A 116 17.41 8.03 -9.25
C GLY A 116 16.96 6.77 -10.00
N ARG A 117 16.84 5.64 -9.32
CA ARG A 117 16.41 4.38 -9.94
C ARG A 117 15.00 4.47 -10.49
N ALA A 118 14.82 3.86 -11.67
CA ALA A 118 13.56 3.84 -12.41
C ALA A 118 12.47 3.05 -11.68
N CYS A 119 11.31 3.68 -11.48
CA CYS A 119 10.12 3.09 -10.91
C CYS A 119 9.02 2.99 -11.98
N ARG A 120 8.68 1.78 -12.41
CA ARG A 120 7.61 1.54 -13.41
C ARG A 120 6.21 1.62 -12.82
N ARG A 121 6.07 1.33 -11.53
CA ARG A 121 4.77 1.34 -10.82
C ARG A 121 4.87 2.22 -9.57
N PRO A 122 4.72 3.54 -9.71
CA PRO A 122 4.73 4.47 -8.59
C PRO A 122 3.75 4.07 -7.48
N THR A 123 4.19 4.18 -6.24
CA THR A 123 3.33 4.11 -5.06
C THR A 123 3.10 5.52 -4.53
N ALA A 124 1.96 5.76 -3.86
CA ALA A 124 1.64 7.07 -3.29
C ALA A 124 2.74 7.53 -2.33
N ARG A 125 3.24 6.65 -1.47
CA ARG A 125 4.33 6.95 -0.54
C ARG A 125 5.55 7.55 -1.26
N ARG A 126 6.01 6.91 -2.36
CA ARG A 126 7.16 7.39 -3.12
C ARG A 126 6.91 8.72 -3.81
N VAL A 127 5.68 8.95 -4.25
CA VAL A 127 5.29 10.23 -4.84
C VAL A 127 5.30 11.32 -3.77
N ILE A 128 4.73 11.06 -2.59
CA ILE A 128 4.71 12.00 -1.46
C ILE A 128 6.14 12.34 -1.02
N ASP A 129 7.02 11.33 -0.86
CA ASP A 129 8.43 11.53 -0.49
C ASP A 129 9.15 12.51 -1.43
N VAL A 130 8.84 12.50 -2.74
CA VAL A 130 9.42 13.45 -3.71
C VAL A 130 9.03 14.89 -3.42
N PHE A 131 7.89 15.14 -2.76
CA PHE A 131 7.38 16.47 -2.44
C PHE A 131 7.60 16.87 -0.97
N GLU A 132 8.30 16.06 -0.17
CA GLU A 132 8.50 16.29 1.26
C GLU A 132 9.18 17.66 1.53
N ASP A 133 10.13 18.06 0.68
CA ASP A 133 10.89 19.33 0.81
C ASP A 133 10.19 20.54 0.14
N VAL A 134 8.96 20.37 -0.37
CA VAL A 134 8.23 21.47 -1.01
C VAL A 134 7.46 22.24 0.05
N HIS A 135 7.91 23.46 0.33
CA HIS A 135 7.33 24.32 1.35
C HIS A 135 6.81 25.62 0.75
N LYS A 136 5.74 26.14 1.32
CA LYS A 136 5.25 27.49 1.11
C LYS A 136 5.40 28.25 2.43
N HIS A 137 6.19 29.31 2.43
CA HIS A 137 6.42 30.16 3.59
C HIS A 137 5.70 31.49 3.39
N GLU A 138 4.93 31.92 4.38
CA GLU A 138 4.27 33.21 4.41
C GLU A 138 4.88 34.05 5.53
N LEU A 139 5.50 35.17 5.15
CA LEU A 139 6.04 36.13 6.10
C LEU A 139 5.04 37.29 6.25
N THR A 140 4.50 37.45 7.43
CA THR A 140 3.57 38.54 7.76
C THR A 140 4.24 39.48 8.78
N GLU A 141 4.32 40.75 8.45
CA GLU A 141 4.82 41.79 9.35
C GLU A 141 3.66 42.76 9.70
N GLY A 142 3.09 42.60 10.91
CA GLY A 142 1.97 43.41 11.38
C GLY A 142 0.73 43.34 10.49
N ARG A 143 0.32 44.48 9.90
CA ARG A 143 -0.80 44.60 8.96
C ARG A 143 -0.36 44.62 7.48
N SER A 144 0.91 44.45 7.21
CA SER A 144 1.44 44.41 5.84
C SER A 144 0.98 43.17 5.10
N PRO A 145 0.85 43.22 3.76
CA PRO A 145 0.53 42.03 2.98
C PRO A 145 1.64 40.97 3.16
N ALA A 146 1.23 39.72 3.25
CA ALA A 146 2.15 38.60 3.41
C ALA A 146 3.07 38.48 2.19
N VAL A 147 4.36 38.33 2.46
CA VAL A 147 5.33 37.94 1.41
C VAL A 147 5.40 36.43 1.37
N VAL A 148 5.14 35.85 0.20
CA VAL A 148 5.07 34.40 0.03
C VAL A 148 6.33 33.91 -0.67
N PHE A 149 7.00 32.93 -0.06
CA PHE A 149 8.13 32.23 -0.63
C PHE A 149 7.74 30.78 -0.88
N THR A 150 7.94 30.28 -2.09
CA THR A 150 7.69 28.89 -2.44
C THR A 150 9.00 28.23 -2.84
N THR A 151 9.16 26.96 -2.49
CA THR A 151 10.30 26.16 -2.94
C THR A 151 10.23 25.97 -4.47
N GLU A 152 11.33 26.17 -5.17
CA GLU A 152 11.41 25.86 -6.59
C GLU A 152 11.25 24.38 -6.84
N LEU A 153 10.31 24.01 -7.71
CA LEU A 153 10.07 22.62 -8.05
C LEU A 153 11.18 22.06 -8.95
N THR A 154 11.62 20.85 -8.64
CA THR A 154 12.53 20.08 -9.48
C THR A 154 11.86 19.66 -10.80
N ARG A 155 12.68 19.23 -11.78
CA ARG A 155 12.17 18.71 -13.06
C ARG A 155 11.24 17.50 -12.86
N LEU A 156 11.54 16.63 -11.88
CA LEU A 156 10.72 15.45 -11.57
C LEU A 156 9.37 15.86 -10.99
N GLN A 157 9.37 16.76 -10.00
CA GLN A 157 8.14 17.27 -9.38
C GLN A 157 7.21 17.92 -10.42
N ARG A 158 7.76 18.80 -11.28
CA ARG A 158 6.99 19.40 -12.39
C ARG A 158 6.43 18.36 -13.36
N LYS A 159 7.21 17.31 -13.67
CA LYS A 159 6.75 16.21 -14.53
C LYS A 159 5.58 15.45 -13.91
N ILE A 160 5.63 15.16 -12.60
CA ILE A 160 4.57 14.47 -11.86
C ILE A 160 3.30 15.33 -11.85
N LEU A 161 3.40 16.62 -11.50
CA LEU A 161 2.26 17.53 -11.49
C LEU A 161 1.60 17.64 -12.87
N LYS A 162 2.42 17.74 -13.92
CA LYS A 162 1.93 17.75 -15.31
C LYS A 162 1.17 16.47 -15.67
N LEU A 163 1.68 15.29 -15.28
CA LEU A 163 1.02 14.02 -15.50
C LEU A 163 -0.33 13.96 -14.77
N LEU A 164 -0.40 14.49 -13.56
CA LEU A 164 -1.62 14.54 -12.77
C LEU A 164 -2.61 15.63 -13.22
N GLY A 165 -2.27 16.42 -14.24
CA GLY A 165 -3.12 17.50 -14.73
C GLY A 165 -3.29 18.67 -13.75
N ILE A 166 -2.39 18.80 -12.76
CA ILE A 166 -2.42 19.89 -11.79
C ILE A 166 -1.88 21.14 -12.48
N PRO A 167 -2.67 22.25 -12.54
CA PRO A 167 -2.24 23.47 -13.19
C PRO A 167 -1.03 24.08 -12.48
N ARG A 168 -0.25 24.88 -13.23
CA ARG A 168 1.01 25.53 -12.80
C ARG A 168 0.84 26.58 -11.70
N ALA A 169 -0.03 26.36 -10.71
CA ALA A 169 -0.27 27.27 -9.59
C ALA A 169 0.97 27.53 -8.70
N TYR A 170 2.10 26.89 -9.01
CA TYR A 170 3.36 27.00 -8.26
C TYR A 170 4.52 27.57 -9.08
N ASP A 171 4.25 28.07 -10.30
CA ASP A 171 5.27 28.70 -11.17
C ASP A 171 5.25 30.24 -11.07
N ASN A 172 4.95 30.80 -9.90
CA ASN A 172 5.07 32.26 -9.63
C ASN A 172 6.32 32.54 -8.83
#